data_40afe89c154ba4f1f11e357f3f0a37a4
#
_entry.id   40afe89c154ba4f1f11e357f3f0a37a4
#
_cell.length_a   1.000
_cell.length_b   1.000
_cell.length_c   1.000
_cell.angle_alpha   90.00
_cell.angle_beta   90.00
_cell.angle_gamma   90.00
#
_symmetry.space_group_name_H-M   'P 1'
#
loop_
_entity.id
_entity.type
_entity.pdbx_description
1 polymer ?
#
loop_
_entity_poly.entity_id
_entity_poly.type
_entity_poly.pdbx_seq_one_letter_code
_entity_poly.pdbx_strand_id
1 'polypeptide(L)'
;GGWFLRKTVTSGVADIQLGYGNPGDVPVVGDWNGDGVDGIGVFRNGVWYLRNTLTSGAADLVVGYGNPGDVPVVGDWNGDGVDGIGVFRNGVWFLRNTLTTGTAEIHLSFGDPGDHPIAGRWSASATIDTPGVVRNGVWYLRNSLTSGVADLVVSYGNPGDVPVVGDWNGDGIDTPGVVRGTTWYLRNANSSGVADVTLTYGEPDDLPFAGRWVVGHSAPGVGR
;
A
#
# COMPACT_ATOMS: atom_id res chain seq x y z
N GLY A 1 -8.65 15.95 3.91
CA GLY A 1 -7.52 15.48 3.13
C GLY A 1 -7.72 15.70 1.63
N GLY A 2 -6.71 16.26 0.98
CA GLY A 2 -6.65 16.34 -0.48
C GLY A 2 -5.93 15.12 -1.04
N TRP A 3 -6.41 14.57 -2.13
CA TRP A 3 -5.84 13.45 -2.87
C TRP A 3 -5.45 13.92 -4.27
N PHE A 4 -4.23 13.60 -4.66
CA PHE A 4 -3.65 13.95 -5.95
C PHE A 4 -3.09 12.67 -6.56
N LEU A 5 -3.62 12.21 -7.71
CA LEU A 5 -3.31 10.91 -8.28
C LEU A 5 -2.79 11.08 -9.71
N ARG A 6 -1.73 10.32 -10.06
CA ARG A 6 -1.20 10.20 -11.43
C ARG A 6 -1.72 8.91 -12.04
N LYS A 7 -2.06 8.94 -13.32
CA LYS A 7 -2.43 7.74 -14.09
C LYS A 7 -1.23 7.08 -14.79
N THR A 8 -0.07 7.70 -14.68
CA THR A 8 1.15 7.23 -15.35
C THR A 8 2.36 7.35 -14.42
N VAL A 9 3.35 6.52 -14.62
CA VAL A 9 4.62 6.50 -13.88
C VAL A 9 5.59 7.55 -14.47
N THR A 10 5.14 8.81 -14.50
CA THR A 10 5.90 9.94 -15.07
C THR A 10 5.73 11.20 -14.21
N SER A 11 6.72 12.11 -14.26
CA SER A 11 6.57 13.44 -13.66
C SER A 11 5.42 14.23 -14.28
N GLY A 12 4.82 15.13 -13.52
CA GLY A 12 3.76 16.01 -14.01
C GLY A 12 2.76 16.41 -12.93
N VAL A 13 1.66 17.04 -13.34
CA VAL A 13 0.56 17.41 -12.46
C VAL A 13 -0.37 16.21 -12.22
N ALA A 14 -1.14 16.24 -11.16
CA ALA A 14 -2.14 15.22 -10.88
C ALA A 14 -3.19 15.12 -12.01
N ASP A 15 -3.49 13.90 -12.43
CA ASP A 15 -4.55 13.62 -13.40
C ASP A 15 -5.94 13.60 -12.74
N ILE A 16 -5.97 13.24 -11.44
CA ILE A 16 -7.17 13.25 -10.62
C ILE A 16 -6.87 14.04 -9.34
N GLN A 17 -7.79 14.93 -8.97
CA GLN A 17 -7.73 15.68 -7.71
C GLN A 17 -9.09 15.61 -7.05
N LEU A 18 -9.11 15.25 -5.75
CA LEU A 18 -10.33 15.12 -4.99
C LEU A 18 -10.11 15.39 -3.50
N GLY A 19 -11.18 15.64 -2.76
CA GLY A 19 -11.16 15.77 -1.32
C GLY A 19 -11.79 14.53 -0.66
N TYR A 20 -11.05 13.86 0.25
CA TYR A 20 -11.56 12.74 1.02
C TYR A 20 -10.80 12.58 2.35
N GLY A 21 -11.54 12.27 3.42
CA GLY A 21 -10.97 12.18 4.76
C GLY A 21 -10.70 13.55 5.42
N ASN A 22 -10.13 13.50 6.61
CA ASN A 22 -9.79 14.67 7.41
C ASN A 22 -8.26 14.81 7.58
N PRO A 23 -7.75 15.96 7.93
CA PRO A 23 -6.35 16.11 8.33
C PRO A 23 -6.00 15.12 9.46
N GLY A 24 -4.88 14.40 9.31
CA GLY A 24 -4.41 13.39 10.26
C GLY A 24 -4.96 11.98 10.06
N ASP A 25 -5.86 11.76 9.10
CA ASP A 25 -6.22 10.41 8.68
C ASP A 25 -5.06 9.75 7.93
N VAL A 26 -4.93 8.43 8.05
CA VAL A 26 -3.97 7.64 7.27
C VAL A 26 -4.62 7.23 5.95
N PRO A 27 -4.10 7.66 4.78
CA PRO A 27 -4.62 7.23 3.49
C PRO A 27 -4.41 5.73 3.29
N VAL A 28 -5.42 5.06 2.71
CA VAL A 28 -5.38 3.66 2.30
C VAL A 28 -5.97 3.54 0.90
N VAL A 29 -5.48 2.57 0.14
CA VAL A 29 -5.83 2.36 -1.26
C VAL A 29 -6.05 0.88 -1.46
N GLY A 30 -7.05 0.50 -2.26
CA GLY A 30 -7.34 -0.88 -2.59
C GLY A 30 -8.55 -1.03 -3.50
N ASP A 31 -8.63 -2.16 -4.14
CA ASP A 31 -9.80 -2.56 -4.93
C ASP A 31 -10.89 -3.16 -4.02
N TRP A 32 -11.76 -2.29 -3.50
CA TRP A 32 -12.79 -2.68 -2.52
C TRP A 32 -13.97 -3.43 -3.13
N ASN A 33 -14.10 -3.47 -4.45
CA ASN A 33 -15.25 -4.04 -5.16
C ASN A 33 -14.88 -5.07 -6.24
N GLY A 34 -13.58 -5.32 -6.48
CA GLY A 34 -13.09 -6.32 -7.42
C GLY A 34 -13.21 -5.92 -8.89
N ASP A 35 -13.24 -4.62 -9.21
CA ASP A 35 -13.36 -4.14 -10.60
C ASP A 35 -11.98 -3.94 -11.29
N GLY A 36 -10.88 -4.17 -10.56
CA GLY A 36 -9.51 -4.03 -11.07
C GLY A 36 -8.98 -2.60 -11.01
N VAL A 37 -9.70 -1.68 -10.38
CA VAL A 37 -9.29 -0.28 -10.15
C VAL A 37 -9.37 0.03 -8.67
N ASP A 38 -8.30 0.57 -8.13
CA ASP A 38 -8.26 0.90 -6.72
C ASP A 38 -9.16 2.10 -6.40
N GLY A 39 -9.93 1.95 -5.35
CA GLY A 39 -10.64 3.01 -4.66
C GLY A 39 -9.74 3.70 -3.63
N ILE A 40 -10.31 4.72 -2.99
CA ILE A 40 -9.65 5.47 -1.92
C ILE A 40 -10.23 5.11 -0.56
N GLY A 41 -9.47 5.34 0.48
CA GLY A 41 -9.94 5.14 1.85
C GLY A 41 -9.09 5.90 2.84
N VAL A 42 -9.61 6.03 4.06
CA VAL A 42 -8.82 6.52 5.19
C VAL A 42 -9.04 5.65 6.41
N PHE A 43 -7.97 5.44 7.15
CA PHE A 43 -7.98 4.79 8.45
C PHE A 43 -7.86 5.85 9.55
N ARG A 44 -8.77 5.80 10.53
CA ARG A 44 -8.81 6.72 11.67
C ARG A 44 -9.15 5.97 12.95
N ASN A 45 -8.21 5.83 13.85
CA ASN A 45 -8.42 5.28 15.20
C ASN A 45 -9.17 3.94 15.22
N GLY A 46 -8.81 3.00 14.31
CA GLY A 46 -9.48 1.69 14.20
C GLY A 46 -10.75 1.69 13.38
N VAL A 47 -11.05 2.75 12.67
CA VAL A 47 -12.20 2.82 11.75
C VAL A 47 -11.71 3.10 10.33
N TRP A 48 -12.18 2.29 9.39
CA TRP A 48 -11.92 2.38 7.97
C TRP A 48 -13.10 3.06 7.30
N TYR A 49 -12.83 4.08 6.48
CA TYR A 49 -13.80 4.76 5.63
C TYR A 49 -13.36 4.53 4.20
N LEU A 50 -14.04 3.66 3.47
CA LEU A 50 -13.65 3.18 2.15
C LEU A 50 -14.61 3.70 1.07
N ARG A 51 -14.07 4.02 -0.10
CA ARG A 51 -14.83 4.53 -1.23
C ARG A 51 -14.33 3.90 -2.53
N ASN A 52 -15.25 3.30 -3.29
CA ASN A 52 -14.93 2.60 -4.55
C ASN A 52 -14.60 3.54 -5.71
N THR A 53 -14.98 4.81 -5.61
CA THR A 53 -14.80 5.74 -6.72
C THR A 53 -13.76 6.82 -6.39
N LEU A 54 -13.00 7.25 -7.40
CA LEU A 54 -12.01 8.31 -7.31
C LEU A 54 -12.66 9.72 -7.40
N THR A 55 -13.66 9.96 -6.54
CA THR A 55 -14.42 11.20 -6.46
C THR A 55 -14.63 11.61 -5.01
N SER A 56 -14.77 12.91 -4.74
CA SER A 56 -15.17 13.40 -3.42
C SER A 56 -16.58 12.91 -3.07
N GLY A 57 -16.83 12.65 -1.78
CA GLY A 57 -18.15 12.22 -1.30
C GLY A 57 -18.08 11.46 0.03
N ALA A 58 -19.17 10.83 0.45
CA ALA A 58 -19.21 9.99 1.62
C ALA A 58 -18.52 8.63 1.36
N ALA A 59 -18.12 7.93 2.42
CA ALA A 59 -17.66 6.56 2.34
C ALA A 59 -18.80 5.64 1.86
N ASP A 60 -18.45 4.71 0.97
CA ASP A 60 -19.38 3.64 0.57
C ASP A 60 -19.46 2.54 1.64
N LEU A 61 -18.33 2.33 2.36
CA LEU A 61 -18.20 1.39 3.46
C LEU A 61 -17.56 2.06 4.67
N VAL A 62 -18.09 1.77 5.87
CA VAL A 62 -17.48 2.17 7.15
C VAL A 62 -17.31 0.92 8.01
N VAL A 63 -16.07 0.57 8.35
CA VAL A 63 -15.74 -0.68 9.02
C VAL A 63 -14.90 -0.39 10.27
N GLY A 64 -15.34 -0.89 11.43
CA GLY A 64 -14.55 -0.88 12.66
C GLY A 64 -13.61 -2.09 12.67
N TYR A 65 -12.29 -1.87 12.52
CA TYR A 65 -11.29 -2.92 12.58
C TYR A 65 -9.92 -2.35 12.92
N GLY A 66 -9.29 -2.89 13.95
CA GLY A 66 -8.03 -2.39 14.51
C GLY A 66 -8.22 -1.50 15.72
N ASN A 67 -7.14 -0.96 16.24
CA ASN A 67 -7.12 -0.06 17.40
C ASN A 67 -6.46 1.28 17.03
N PRO A 68 -6.67 2.33 17.82
CA PRO A 68 -5.86 3.53 17.71
C PRO A 68 -4.36 3.21 17.83
N GLY A 69 -3.55 3.72 16.90
CA GLY A 69 -2.11 3.49 16.84
C GLY A 69 -1.66 2.27 16.04
N ASP A 70 -2.57 1.43 15.56
CA ASP A 70 -2.24 0.41 14.57
C ASP A 70 -1.87 1.03 13.22
N VAL A 71 -1.02 0.35 12.46
CA VAL A 71 -0.69 0.73 11.09
C VAL A 71 -1.61 -0.04 10.14
N PRO A 72 -2.45 0.63 9.30
CA PRO A 72 -3.31 -0.05 8.36
C PRO A 72 -2.49 -0.71 7.24
N VAL A 73 -2.95 -1.88 6.80
CA VAL A 73 -2.42 -2.62 5.65
C VAL A 73 -3.58 -3.13 4.79
N VAL A 74 -3.37 -3.17 3.50
CA VAL A 74 -4.37 -3.55 2.50
C VAL A 74 -3.78 -4.61 1.58
N GLY A 75 -4.58 -5.55 1.11
CA GLY A 75 -4.16 -6.55 0.13
C GLY A 75 -5.22 -7.61 -0.13
N ASP A 76 -5.11 -8.26 -1.24
CA ASP A 76 -5.94 -9.42 -1.61
C ASP A 76 -5.38 -10.70 -0.95
N TRP A 77 -5.80 -10.95 0.30
CA TRP A 77 -5.26 -12.04 1.14
C TRP A 77 -5.75 -13.44 0.73
N ASN A 78 -6.76 -13.55 -0.12
CA ASN A 78 -7.37 -14.82 -0.53
C ASN A 78 -7.35 -15.05 -2.05
N GLY A 79 -6.97 -14.05 -2.86
CA GLY A 79 -6.86 -14.16 -4.30
C GLY A 79 -8.18 -14.05 -5.05
N ASP A 80 -9.20 -13.42 -4.44
CA ASP A 80 -10.51 -13.27 -5.08
C ASP A 80 -10.65 -11.97 -5.90
N GLY A 81 -9.60 -11.13 -5.88
CA GLY A 81 -9.55 -9.85 -6.59
C GLY A 81 -10.18 -8.69 -5.84
N VAL A 82 -10.64 -8.91 -4.61
CA VAL A 82 -11.12 -7.85 -3.71
C VAL A 82 -10.11 -7.65 -2.59
N ASP A 83 -9.66 -6.42 -2.40
CA ASP A 83 -8.73 -6.14 -1.31
C ASP A 83 -9.41 -6.20 0.05
N GLY A 84 -8.80 -6.94 0.96
CA GLY A 84 -9.14 -7.00 2.36
C GLY A 84 -8.42 -5.94 3.18
N ILE A 85 -8.83 -5.79 4.43
CA ILE A 85 -8.24 -4.86 5.39
C ILE A 85 -7.36 -5.61 6.40
N GLY A 86 -6.39 -4.91 6.96
CA GLY A 86 -5.53 -5.47 8.00
C GLY A 86 -4.88 -4.38 8.84
N VAL A 87 -4.34 -4.78 9.96
CA VAL A 87 -3.50 -3.90 10.76
C VAL A 87 -2.22 -4.60 11.20
N PHE A 88 -1.14 -3.83 11.21
CA PHE A 88 0.14 -4.24 11.77
C PHE A 88 0.33 -3.58 13.14
N ARG A 89 0.74 -4.37 14.11
CA ARG A 89 0.99 -3.93 15.49
C ARG A 89 2.20 -4.65 16.07
N ASN A 90 3.31 -3.95 16.24
CA ASN A 90 4.52 -4.48 16.92
C ASN A 90 5.00 -5.83 16.36
N GLY A 91 5.09 -5.98 15.04
CA GLY A 91 5.54 -7.22 14.38
C GLY A 91 4.44 -8.28 14.21
N VAL A 92 3.21 -7.95 14.53
CA VAL A 92 2.06 -8.88 14.38
C VAL A 92 1.07 -8.30 13.36
N TRP A 93 0.67 -9.15 12.44
CA TRP A 93 -0.32 -8.86 11.39
C TRP A 93 -1.67 -9.46 11.79
N PHE A 94 -2.70 -8.67 11.68
CA PHE A 94 -4.10 -9.07 11.87
C PHE A 94 -4.82 -8.74 10.57
N LEU A 95 -5.17 -9.75 9.77
CA LEU A 95 -5.70 -9.57 8.42
C LEU A 95 -7.14 -10.10 8.33
N ARG A 96 -7.91 -9.49 7.46
CA ARG A 96 -9.31 -9.83 7.24
C ARG A 96 -9.67 -9.70 5.77
N ASN A 97 -10.18 -10.77 5.15
CA ASN A 97 -10.63 -10.77 3.76
C ASN A 97 -11.94 -9.99 3.58
N THR A 98 -12.80 -10.04 4.60
CA THR A 98 -14.12 -9.40 4.49
C THR A 98 -14.07 -7.96 4.98
N LEU A 99 -14.70 -7.05 4.22
CA LEU A 99 -14.83 -5.62 4.57
C LEU A 99 -15.95 -5.39 5.58
N THR A 100 -15.93 -6.14 6.70
CA THR A 100 -16.90 -6.07 7.78
C THR A 100 -16.23 -6.02 9.14
N THR A 101 -16.89 -5.45 10.14
CA THR A 101 -16.42 -5.49 11.53
C THR A 101 -16.34 -6.94 12.03
N GLY A 102 -15.28 -7.28 12.74
CA GLY A 102 -15.08 -8.65 13.28
C GLY A 102 -13.67 -8.88 13.80
N THR A 103 -13.32 -10.14 14.01
CA THR A 103 -11.97 -10.57 14.40
C THR A 103 -11.10 -10.83 13.17
N ALA A 104 -9.78 -10.87 13.36
CA ALA A 104 -8.85 -11.27 12.31
C ALA A 104 -9.15 -12.69 11.82
N GLU A 105 -9.15 -12.87 10.52
CA GLU A 105 -9.27 -14.19 9.88
C GLU A 105 -7.90 -14.84 9.73
N ILE A 106 -6.87 -14.01 9.55
CA ILE A 106 -5.48 -14.44 9.47
C ILE A 106 -4.67 -13.66 10.52
N HIS A 107 -3.84 -14.39 11.28
CA HIS A 107 -2.99 -13.83 12.31
C HIS A 107 -1.60 -14.44 12.19
N LEU A 108 -0.58 -13.58 12.03
CA LEU A 108 0.80 -14.04 11.90
C LEU A 108 1.79 -13.04 12.50
N SER A 109 2.98 -13.53 12.86
CA SER A 109 4.10 -12.71 13.33
C SER A 109 5.14 -12.62 12.24
N PHE A 110 5.43 -11.39 11.76
CA PHE A 110 6.46 -11.10 10.79
C PHE A 110 6.87 -9.63 10.87
N GLY A 111 8.17 -9.37 11.03
CA GLY A 111 8.74 -8.08 11.33
C GLY A 111 8.92 -7.79 12.81
N ASP A 112 9.44 -6.62 13.13
CA ASP A 112 9.70 -6.13 14.47
C ASP A 112 8.91 -4.85 14.77
N PRO A 113 8.77 -4.47 16.05
CA PRO A 113 8.23 -3.16 16.41
C PRO A 113 9.02 -2.04 15.76
N GLY A 114 8.31 -1.13 15.08
CA GLY A 114 8.91 0.01 14.37
C GLY A 114 9.27 -0.24 12.89
N ASP A 115 9.09 -1.46 12.38
CA ASP A 115 9.15 -1.71 10.95
C ASP A 115 8.00 -1.02 10.22
N HIS A 116 8.22 -0.67 8.95
CA HIS A 116 7.17 -0.18 8.07
C HIS A 116 6.52 -1.35 7.32
N PRO A 117 5.24 -1.70 7.62
CA PRO A 117 4.58 -2.81 6.94
C PRO A 117 4.20 -2.44 5.52
N ILE A 118 4.32 -3.42 4.64
CA ILE A 118 3.92 -3.37 3.23
C ILE A 118 3.29 -4.70 2.83
N ALA A 119 2.46 -4.69 1.81
CA ALA A 119 1.89 -5.91 1.26
C ALA A 119 1.96 -5.89 -0.27
N GLY A 120 1.99 -7.06 -0.89
CA GLY A 120 2.00 -7.19 -2.35
C GLY A 120 2.27 -8.61 -2.83
N ARG A 121 2.24 -8.77 -4.15
CA ARG A 121 2.56 -10.00 -4.89
C ARG A 121 4.02 -9.97 -5.31
N TRP A 122 4.90 -10.63 -4.57
CA TRP A 122 6.35 -10.53 -4.76
C TRP A 122 6.92 -11.40 -5.89
N SER A 123 6.10 -12.22 -6.55
CA SER A 123 6.53 -13.10 -7.65
C SER A 123 5.40 -13.38 -8.65
N ALA A 124 5.76 -13.74 -9.87
CA ALA A 124 4.80 -14.09 -10.93
C ALA A 124 3.92 -15.31 -10.60
N SER A 125 4.33 -16.16 -9.67
CA SER A 125 3.53 -17.31 -9.21
C SER A 125 2.61 -16.99 -8.04
N ALA A 126 2.72 -15.78 -7.45
CA ALA A 126 1.85 -15.37 -6.35
C ALA A 126 0.43 -15.12 -6.85
N THR A 127 -0.54 -15.67 -6.14
CA THR A 127 -1.98 -15.48 -6.42
C THR A 127 -2.66 -14.62 -5.37
N ILE A 128 -1.95 -14.31 -4.28
CA ILE A 128 -2.41 -13.53 -3.14
C ILE A 128 -1.37 -12.49 -2.79
N ASP A 129 -1.79 -11.45 -2.10
CA ASP A 129 -0.87 -10.52 -1.46
C ASP A 129 -0.33 -11.11 -0.15
N THR A 130 0.92 -10.80 0.13
CA THR A 130 1.64 -11.34 1.27
C THR A 130 2.46 -10.26 1.98
N PRO A 131 2.79 -10.45 3.28
CA PRO A 131 3.47 -9.45 4.07
C PRO A 131 4.88 -9.13 3.60
N GLY A 132 5.24 -7.87 3.74
CA GLY A 132 6.61 -7.38 3.74
C GLY A 132 6.81 -6.34 4.84
N VAL A 133 8.05 -6.16 5.26
CA VAL A 133 8.41 -5.04 6.13
C VAL A 133 9.67 -4.36 5.64
N VAL A 134 9.74 -3.04 5.82
CA VAL A 134 10.91 -2.25 5.46
C VAL A 134 11.54 -1.67 6.72
N ARG A 135 12.87 -1.84 6.83
CA ARG A 135 13.67 -1.35 7.94
C ARG A 135 14.98 -0.76 7.42
N ASN A 136 15.15 0.55 7.55
CA ASN A 136 16.38 1.26 7.17
C ASN A 136 16.85 0.97 5.73
N GLY A 137 15.92 0.92 4.76
CA GLY A 137 16.23 0.65 3.35
C GLY A 137 16.44 -0.84 3.03
N VAL A 138 16.17 -1.74 3.97
CA VAL A 138 16.15 -3.18 3.75
C VAL A 138 14.72 -3.68 3.77
N TRP A 139 14.33 -4.38 2.71
CA TRP A 139 13.01 -4.96 2.48
C TRP A 139 13.06 -6.44 2.80
N TYR A 140 12.22 -6.87 3.70
CA TYR A 140 12.03 -8.27 4.09
C TYR A 140 10.68 -8.70 3.57
N LEU A 141 10.64 -9.59 2.60
CA LEU A 141 9.43 -10.01 1.91
C LEU A 141 9.13 -11.48 2.22
N ARG A 142 7.87 -11.80 2.43
CA ARG A 142 7.41 -13.14 2.69
C ARG A 142 6.46 -13.59 1.60
N ASN A 143 6.53 -14.86 1.18
CA ASN A 143 5.69 -15.43 0.12
C ASN A 143 4.48 -16.20 0.66
N SER A 144 4.17 -16.07 1.95
CA SER A 144 3.04 -16.76 2.57
C SER A 144 2.45 -15.98 3.72
N LEU A 145 1.17 -16.23 4.02
CA LEU A 145 0.44 -15.66 5.17
C LEU A 145 0.69 -16.49 6.45
N THR A 146 1.95 -16.82 6.74
CA THR A 146 2.35 -17.58 7.91
C THR A 146 3.50 -16.89 8.65
N SER A 147 3.60 -17.10 9.97
CA SER A 147 4.75 -16.61 10.75
C SER A 147 6.05 -17.24 10.27
N GLY A 148 7.15 -16.51 10.34
CA GLY A 148 8.47 -17.03 9.97
C GLY A 148 9.47 -15.95 9.57
N VAL A 149 10.55 -16.36 8.93
CA VAL A 149 11.58 -15.48 8.40
C VAL A 149 11.22 -15.00 6.99
N ALA A 150 11.88 -13.95 6.51
CA ALA A 150 11.72 -13.47 5.15
C ALA A 150 12.17 -14.55 4.14
N ASP A 151 11.40 -14.71 3.06
CA ASP A 151 11.76 -15.56 1.93
C ASP A 151 12.69 -14.82 0.95
N LEU A 152 12.59 -13.49 0.91
CA LEU A 152 13.42 -12.63 0.10
C LEU A 152 13.85 -11.39 0.91
N VAL A 153 15.13 -11.01 0.79
CA VAL A 153 15.69 -9.79 1.41
C VAL A 153 16.32 -8.93 0.32
N VAL A 154 15.87 -7.69 0.22
CA VAL A 154 16.30 -6.75 -0.80
C VAL A 154 16.79 -5.46 -0.14
N SER A 155 17.96 -4.96 -0.52
CA SER A 155 18.44 -3.64 -0.12
C SER A 155 18.04 -2.62 -1.18
N TYR A 156 17.13 -1.71 -0.85
CA TYR A 156 16.66 -0.66 -1.77
C TYR A 156 16.19 0.58 -1.01
N GLY A 157 16.69 1.75 -1.40
CA GLY A 157 16.46 3.01 -0.70
C GLY A 157 17.48 3.26 0.42
N ASN A 158 17.30 4.37 1.10
CA ASN A 158 18.12 4.81 2.23
C ASN A 158 17.29 4.87 3.51
N PRO A 159 17.93 4.86 4.69
CA PRO A 159 17.22 5.20 5.92
C PRO A 159 16.52 6.57 5.80
N GLY A 160 15.23 6.63 6.15
CA GLY A 160 14.40 7.83 6.07
C GLY A 160 13.65 8.03 4.74
N ASP A 161 13.91 7.23 3.70
CA ASP A 161 13.03 7.19 2.53
C ASP A 161 11.67 6.58 2.91
N VAL A 162 10.59 7.06 2.28
CA VAL A 162 9.26 6.49 2.48
C VAL A 162 9.05 5.35 1.48
N PRO A 163 8.85 4.09 1.93
CA PRO A 163 8.61 2.98 1.05
C PRO A 163 7.22 3.05 0.40
N VAL A 164 7.15 2.67 -0.86
CA VAL A 164 5.93 2.48 -1.64
C VAL A 164 6.04 1.17 -2.42
N VAL A 165 4.92 0.53 -2.66
CA VAL A 165 4.85 -0.75 -3.37
C VAL A 165 3.92 -0.60 -4.57
N GLY A 166 4.27 -1.25 -5.68
CA GLY A 166 3.38 -1.31 -6.83
C GLY A 166 3.97 -2.12 -7.98
N ASP A 167 3.08 -2.50 -8.88
CA ASP A 167 3.42 -3.06 -10.18
C ASP A 167 3.63 -1.91 -11.18
N TRP A 168 4.87 -1.41 -11.26
CA TRP A 168 5.19 -0.19 -12.02
C TRP A 168 5.27 -0.42 -13.53
N ASN A 169 5.48 -1.66 -13.97
CA ASN A 169 5.65 -2.04 -15.38
C ASN A 169 4.49 -2.88 -15.93
N GLY A 170 3.50 -3.25 -15.09
CA GLY A 170 2.29 -3.98 -15.51
C GLY A 170 2.53 -5.48 -15.72
N ASP A 171 3.55 -6.08 -15.10
CA ASP A 171 3.86 -7.51 -15.24
C ASP A 171 3.14 -8.39 -14.18
N GLY A 172 2.38 -7.78 -13.28
CA GLY A 172 1.64 -8.44 -12.19
C GLY A 172 2.48 -8.74 -10.96
N ILE A 173 3.70 -8.20 -10.86
CA ILE A 173 4.59 -8.36 -9.72
C ILE A 173 4.77 -7.02 -9.02
N ASP A 174 4.43 -6.97 -7.75
CA ASP A 174 4.70 -5.80 -6.94
C ASP A 174 6.18 -5.71 -6.55
N THR A 175 6.72 -4.51 -6.66
CA THR A 175 8.15 -4.28 -6.53
C THR A 175 8.44 -3.01 -5.71
N PRO A 176 9.65 -2.86 -5.14
CA PRO A 176 10.01 -1.74 -4.31
C PRO A 176 10.00 -0.39 -5.03
N GLY A 177 9.48 0.60 -4.35
CA GLY A 177 9.69 2.01 -4.64
C GLY A 177 10.02 2.76 -3.36
N VAL A 178 10.74 3.85 -3.47
CA VAL A 178 10.99 4.76 -2.35
C VAL A 178 10.79 6.20 -2.77
N VAL A 179 10.27 7.01 -1.85
CA VAL A 179 10.08 8.44 -2.05
C VAL A 179 10.99 9.21 -1.11
N ARG A 180 11.75 10.15 -1.67
CA ARG A 180 12.67 11.04 -0.96
C ARG A 180 12.33 12.49 -1.31
N GLY A 181 11.74 13.21 -0.39
CA GLY A 181 11.12 14.50 -0.69
C GLY A 181 10.04 14.33 -1.74
N THR A 182 10.24 14.90 -2.93
CA THR A 182 9.31 14.78 -4.05
C THR A 182 9.78 13.80 -5.13
N THR A 183 10.92 13.15 -4.94
CA THR A 183 11.50 12.24 -5.94
C THR A 183 11.16 10.80 -5.61
N TRP A 184 10.56 10.12 -6.58
CA TRP A 184 10.21 8.72 -6.55
C TRP A 184 11.28 7.92 -7.29
N TYR A 185 11.79 6.88 -6.66
CA TYR A 185 12.74 5.92 -7.20
C TYR A 185 12.06 4.55 -7.22
N LEU A 186 11.77 4.01 -8.41
CA LEU A 186 10.98 2.79 -8.56
C LEU A 186 11.83 1.70 -9.22
N ARG A 187 11.70 0.47 -8.69
CA ARG A 187 12.31 -0.74 -9.25
C ARG A 187 11.26 -1.56 -9.97
N ASN A 188 11.65 -2.24 -11.06
CA ASN A 188 10.80 -3.22 -11.74
C ASN A 188 11.17 -4.66 -11.36
N ALA A 189 11.95 -4.85 -10.31
CA ALA A 189 12.36 -6.17 -9.85
C ALA A 189 12.57 -6.19 -8.33
N ASN A 190 12.24 -7.30 -7.69
CA ASN A 190 12.52 -7.56 -6.28
C ASN A 190 13.99 -7.91 -6.06
N SER A 191 14.89 -6.97 -6.39
CA SER A 191 16.34 -7.11 -6.28
C SER A 191 17.00 -5.77 -5.95
N SER A 192 18.16 -5.82 -5.29
CA SER A 192 18.98 -4.63 -5.06
C SER A 192 19.49 -4.03 -6.38
N GLY A 193 19.68 -2.73 -6.42
CA GLY A 193 20.18 -2.04 -7.62
C GLY A 193 19.77 -0.58 -7.68
N VAL A 194 19.96 0.04 -8.83
CA VAL A 194 19.52 1.42 -9.11
C VAL A 194 18.02 1.42 -9.50
N ALA A 195 17.37 2.56 -9.39
CA ALA A 195 16.00 2.72 -9.86
C ALA A 195 15.90 2.50 -11.37
N ASP A 196 14.86 1.77 -11.79
CA ASP A 196 14.54 1.60 -13.21
C ASP A 196 13.75 2.82 -13.73
N VAL A 197 12.96 3.44 -12.83
CA VAL A 197 12.24 4.69 -13.11
C VAL A 197 12.52 5.70 -12.00
N THR A 198 12.79 6.95 -12.40
CA THR A 198 12.89 8.08 -11.49
C THR A 198 11.96 9.19 -11.98
N LEU A 199 11.12 9.71 -11.09
CA LEU A 199 10.20 10.80 -11.40
C LEU A 199 10.06 11.76 -10.23
N THR A 200 9.56 12.96 -10.49
CA THR A 200 9.24 13.96 -9.46
C THR A 200 7.73 14.14 -9.39
N TYR A 201 7.14 13.95 -8.20
CA TYR A 201 5.71 14.10 -7.97
C TYR A 201 5.40 14.39 -6.50
N GLY A 202 4.44 15.29 -6.27
CA GLY A 202 4.01 15.72 -4.94
C GLY A 202 4.81 16.90 -4.40
N GLU A 203 4.53 17.25 -3.16
CA GLU A 203 5.23 18.27 -2.37
C GLU A 203 6.01 17.60 -1.22
N PRO A 204 6.97 18.27 -0.59
CA PRO A 204 7.85 17.65 0.40
C PRO A 204 7.16 17.00 1.61
N ASP A 205 6.01 17.52 2.03
CA ASP A 205 5.27 17.07 3.20
C ASP A 205 4.05 16.18 2.85
N ASP A 206 3.90 15.82 1.57
CA ASP A 206 2.83 14.93 1.15
C ASP A 206 3.06 13.51 1.68
N LEU A 207 1.97 12.78 1.92
CA LEU A 207 1.99 11.34 2.24
C LEU A 207 1.95 10.54 0.93
N PRO A 208 3.07 9.91 0.49
CA PRO A 208 3.09 9.13 -0.73
C PRO A 208 2.42 7.77 -0.56
N PHE A 209 1.73 7.35 -1.58
CA PHE A 209 1.17 6.00 -1.75
C PHE A 209 1.10 5.65 -3.24
N ALA A 210 0.81 4.42 -3.56
CA ALA A 210 0.61 3.99 -4.93
C ALA A 210 -0.71 3.25 -5.05
N GLY A 211 -1.26 3.24 -6.27
CA GLY A 211 -2.49 2.52 -6.54
C GLY A 211 -2.71 2.34 -8.04
N ARG A 212 -3.62 1.44 -8.37
CA ARG A 212 -4.04 1.14 -9.73
C ARG A 212 -5.26 1.97 -10.10
N TRP A 213 -5.03 3.25 -10.44
CA TRP A 213 -6.09 4.22 -10.80
C TRP A 213 -6.69 3.99 -12.19
N VAL A 214 -6.07 3.12 -12.96
CA VAL A 214 -6.50 2.60 -14.27
C VAL A 214 -6.04 1.15 -14.36
N VAL A 215 -6.73 0.36 -15.14
CA VAL A 215 -6.33 -1.06 -15.34
C VAL A 215 -4.93 -1.14 -15.95
N GLY A 216 -4.06 -1.96 -15.41
CA GLY A 216 -2.80 -2.38 -16.01
C GLY A 216 -1.54 -2.17 -15.16
N HIS A 217 -1.38 -1.08 -14.44
CA HIS A 217 -0.18 -0.84 -13.63
C HIS A 217 -0.47 0.10 -12.44
N SER A 218 0.37 0.04 -11.42
CA SER A 218 0.33 0.98 -10.31
C SER A 218 0.97 2.32 -10.69
N ALA A 219 0.45 3.40 -10.12
CA ALA A 219 0.94 4.75 -10.36
C ALA A 219 0.95 5.59 -9.06
N PRO A 220 1.75 6.68 -9.02
CA PRO A 220 1.89 7.53 -7.86
C PRO A 220 0.60 8.23 -7.42
N GLY A 221 0.42 8.34 -6.10
CA GLY A 221 -0.56 9.19 -5.46
C GLY A 221 0.03 9.86 -4.22
N VAL A 222 -0.47 11.04 -3.88
CA VAL A 222 -0.10 11.74 -2.65
C VAL A 222 -1.34 12.31 -1.96
N GLY A 223 -1.32 12.30 -0.62
CA GLY A 223 -2.34 12.88 0.25
C GLY A 223 -1.83 14.11 1.01
N ARG A 224 -2.72 15.10 1.27
CA ARG A 224 -2.46 16.32 2.05
C ARG A 224 -3.51 16.56 3.10
#